data_5e33b27865116a6cb1ef29a0f990d0fb
#
_entry.id   5e33b27865116a6cb1ef29a0f990d0fb
#
_cell.length_a   1.000
_cell.length_b   1.000
_cell.length_c   1.000
_cell.angle_alpha   90.00
_cell.angle_beta   90.00
_cell.angle_gamma   90.00
#
_symmetry.space_group_name_H-M   'P 1'
#
loop_
_entity.id
_entity.type
_entity.pdbx_description
1 polymer ?
#
loop_
_entity_poly.entity_id
_entity_poly.type
_entity_poly.pdbx_seq_one_letter_code
_entity_poly.pdbx_strand_id
1 'polypeptide(L)'
;MLFGTPVGRTFDVDNLAGNPYVRRVLRDTGMYEVLLRTGHKVAETMVELFSGLPPGHEFFAQYSFIRQEDLPQFEVILKQIEDVGLLRLQESDIQLLLTLPFKLVAAKHRLGLIDESFESRTIEARRHFAANLPPELRKSVEFFDPARYNTAASLQDNILFGKIVTGRAEAVTRITRLVRELLEDLGLRPLVVEIGLDYQVGVGGARLALADRQKTAMVRALLKRPLFIVFDHAAAALDSSSQAKVLEGILAERKGAGVVWALQRPELADRFGSVLVIDHGRLAEQGRPETLKSNGGAYNKLLAVA
;
A
#
# COMPACT_ATOMS: atom_id res chain seq x y z
N MET A 1 -8.70 0.50 13.77
CA MET A 1 -8.88 1.97 13.91
C MET A 1 -9.36 2.33 15.30
N LEU A 2 -8.93 3.49 15.83
CA LEU A 2 -9.28 3.92 17.19
C LEU A 2 -10.78 4.15 17.36
N PHE A 3 -11.42 4.81 16.39
CA PHE A 3 -12.79 5.29 16.52
C PHE A 3 -13.82 4.67 15.53
N GLY A 4 -13.42 3.77 14.67
CA GLY A 4 -14.27 3.19 13.61
C GLY A 4 -13.70 3.42 12.20
N THR A 5 -14.47 3.10 11.18
CA THR A 5 -14.10 3.33 9.78
C THR A 5 -14.60 4.70 9.34
N PRO A 6 -13.72 5.66 8.98
CA PRO A 6 -14.16 6.99 8.57
C PRO A 6 -14.90 6.93 7.22
N VAL A 7 -15.96 7.73 7.13
CA VAL A 7 -16.70 8.00 5.90
C VAL A 7 -16.44 9.47 5.51
N GLY A 8 -15.77 9.69 4.37
CA GLY A 8 -15.33 11.03 3.98
C GLY A 8 -14.11 11.52 4.78
N ARG A 9 -13.96 12.84 4.92
CA ARG A 9 -12.76 13.47 5.48
C ARG A 9 -12.83 13.85 6.95
N THR A 10 -14.00 13.87 7.56
CA THR A 10 -14.21 14.39 8.93
C THR A 10 -13.35 13.67 9.98
N PHE A 11 -13.24 12.36 9.85
CA PHE A 11 -12.45 11.49 10.74
C PHE A 11 -11.31 10.79 10.01
N ASP A 12 -10.84 11.36 8.89
CA ASP A 12 -9.62 10.91 8.25
C ASP A 12 -8.43 11.04 9.21
N VAL A 13 -7.44 10.16 9.09
CA VAL A 13 -6.29 10.07 10.00
C VAL A 13 -5.54 11.40 10.12
N ASP A 14 -5.45 12.17 9.05
CA ASP A 14 -4.78 13.46 9.04
C ASP A 14 -5.58 14.57 9.74
N ASN A 15 -6.90 14.38 9.90
CA ASN A 15 -7.80 15.35 10.53
C ASN A 15 -8.16 15.01 11.99
N LEU A 16 -7.84 13.79 12.45
CA LEU A 16 -8.24 13.34 13.78
C LEU A 16 -7.69 14.23 14.90
N ALA A 17 -6.41 14.57 14.84
CA ALA A 17 -5.74 15.38 15.87
C ALA A 17 -6.30 16.80 15.97
N GLY A 18 -6.82 17.36 14.87
CA GLY A 18 -7.45 18.69 14.83
C GLY A 18 -8.94 18.68 15.12
N ASN A 19 -9.61 17.52 15.13
CA ASN A 19 -11.05 17.42 15.28
C ASN A 19 -11.50 17.76 16.71
N PRO A 20 -12.39 18.76 16.93
CA PRO A 20 -12.80 19.18 18.26
C PRO A 20 -13.51 18.09 19.06
N TYR A 21 -14.32 17.27 18.41
CA TYR A 21 -15.00 16.15 19.06
C TYR A 21 -14.01 15.07 19.51
N VAL A 22 -13.08 14.66 18.64
CA VAL A 22 -12.01 13.71 18.98
C VAL A 22 -11.20 14.21 20.18
N ARG A 23 -10.78 15.47 20.18
CA ARG A 23 -10.04 16.08 21.29
C ARG A 23 -10.80 16.07 22.61
N ARG A 24 -12.11 16.34 22.56
CA ARG A 24 -12.96 16.23 23.74
C ARG A 24 -12.95 14.81 24.28
N VAL A 25 -13.23 13.82 23.43
CA VAL A 25 -13.19 12.40 23.83
C VAL A 25 -11.85 12.02 24.45
N LEU A 26 -10.75 12.43 23.84
CA LEU A 26 -9.41 12.14 24.37
C LEU A 26 -9.16 12.75 25.74
N ARG A 27 -9.66 13.98 26.01
CA ARG A 27 -9.57 14.62 27.32
C ARG A 27 -10.44 13.91 28.36
N ASP A 28 -11.70 13.64 28.00
CA ASP A 28 -12.68 12.99 28.88
C ASP A 28 -12.23 11.59 29.32
N THR A 29 -11.46 10.90 28.50
CA THR A 29 -10.93 9.54 28.76
C THR A 29 -9.47 9.53 29.25
N GLY A 30 -8.87 10.68 29.48
CA GLY A 30 -7.46 10.80 29.88
C GLY A 30 -6.44 10.35 28.82
N MET A 31 -6.88 10.08 27.59
CA MET A 31 -5.99 9.66 26.50
C MET A 31 -5.20 10.81 25.88
N TYR A 32 -5.61 12.06 26.09
CA TYR A 32 -4.98 13.21 25.45
C TYR A 32 -3.48 13.31 25.76
N GLU A 33 -3.14 13.32 27.06
CA GLU A 33 -1.72 13.39 27.48
C GLU A 33 -0.94 12.12 27.09
N VAL A 34 -1.58 10.96 27.15
CA VAL A 34 -0.95 9.68 26.77
C VAL A 34 -0.54 9.73 25.30
N LEU A 35 -1.47 10.14 24.42
CA LEU A 35 -1.18 10.26 22.99
C LEU A 35 -0.15 11.36 22.71
N LEU A 36 -0.22 12.50 23.41
CA LEU A 36 0.75 13.57 23.23
C LEU A 36 2.16 13.12 23.60
N ARG A 37 2.33 12.41 24.73
CA ARG A 37 3.62 11.82 25.14
C ARG A 37 4.09 10.74 24.17
N THR A 38 3.16 9.93 23.66
CA THR A 38 3.49 8.92 22.63
C THR A 38 3.95 9.59 21.35
N GLY A 39 3.27 10.66 20.90
CA GLY A 39 3.66 11.44 19.74
C GLY A 39 5.04 12.08 19.88
N HIS A 40 5.35 12.62 21.08
CA HIS A 40 6.70 13.11 21.40
C HIS A 40 7.75 12.01 21.23
N LYS A 41 7.57 10.84 21.86
CA LYS A 41 8.51 9.70 21.73
C LYS A 41 8.65 9.20 20.29
N VAL A 42 7.54 9.19 19.52
CA VAL A 42 7.60 8.84 18.10
C VAL A 42 8.44 9.86 17.33
N ALA A 43 8.25 11.17 17.59
CA ALA A 43 9.02 12.22 16.95
C ALA A 43 10.52 12.11 17.28
N GLU A 44 10.90 11.92 18.57
CA GLU A 44 12.28 11.68 18.99
C GLU A 44 12.89 10.50 18.25
N THR A 45 12.23 9.34 18.29
CA THR A 45 12.73 8.12 17.64
C THR A 45 12.90 8.31 16.13
N MET A 46 11.97 9.02 15.48
CA MET A 46 12.03 9.23 14.03
C MET A 46 13.13 10.22 13.65
N VAL A 47 13.27 11.32 14.39
CA VAL A 47 14.37 12.27 14.16
C VAL A 47 15.71 11.57 14.34
N GLU A 48 15.88 10.77 15.40
CA GLU A 48 17.12 10.01 15.65
C GLU A 48 17.39 8.99 14.52
N LEU A 49 16.40 8.20 14.11
CA LEU A 49 16.56 7.17 13.07
C LEU A 49 16.86 7.77 11.68
N PHE A 50 16.30 8.94 11.38
CA PHE A 50 16.45 9.56 10.07
C PHE A 50 17.59 10.58 10.01
N SER A 51 18.13 10.99 11.16
CA SER A 51 19.29 11.89 11.23
C SER A 51 20.47 11.28 10.47
N GLY A 52 20.94 12.00 9.46
CA GLY A 52 22.08 11.57 8.64
C GLY A 52 21.76 10.58 7.51
N LEU A 53 20.51 10.17 7.31
CA LEU A 53 20.15 9.33 6.17
C LEU A 53 20.08 10.15 4.87
N PRO A 54 20.56 9.60 3.74
CA PRO A 54 20.47 10.28 2.46
C PRO A 54 19.00 10.38 1.98
N PRO A 55 18.66 11.39 1.16
CA PRO A 55 17.37 11.53 0.55
C PRO A 55 16.94 10.26 -0.21
N GLY A 56 15.68 9.82 0.01
CA GLY A 56 15.12 8.64 -0.65
C GLY A 56 15.52 7.29 -0.05
N HIS A 57 16.16 7.27 1.12
CA HIS A 57 16.47 6.02 1.82
C HIS A 57 15.22 5.21 2.08
N GLU A 58 15.30 3.86 1.97
CA GLU A 58 14.16 2.92 2.10
C GLU A 58 13.41 3.02 3.44
N PHE A 59 14.06 3.47 4.51
CA PHE A 59 13.43 3.69 5.80
C PHE A 59 12.32 4.74 5.76
N PHE A 60 12.43 5.77 4.91
CA PHE A 60 11.33 6.72 4.71
C PHE A 60 10.08 6.05 4.14
N ALA A 61 10.23 5.03 3.29
CA ALA A 61 9.11 4.25 2.79
C ALA A 61 8.54 3.30 3.85
N GLN A 62 9.39 2.72 4.69
CA GLN A 62 8.98 1.83 5.78
C GLN A 62 8.18 2.57 6.86
N TYR A 63 8.62 3.78 7.24
CA TYR A 63 8.00 4.64 8.25
C TYR A 63 7.29 5.83 7.59
N SER A 64 6.45 5.56 6.59
CA SER A 64 5.83 6.51 5.67
C SER A 64 4.89 7.56 6.31
N PHE A 65 4.73 7.59 7.63
CA PHE A 65 3.91 8.57 8.34
C PHE A 65 4.65 9.87 8.68
N ILE A 66 5.99 9.90 8.56
CA ILE A 66 6.80 11.13 8.58
C ILE A 66 7.56 11.19 7.26
N ARG A 67 7.45 12.30 6.55
CA ARG A 67 8.18 12.55 5.31
C ARG A 67 9.52 13.21 5.63
N GLN A 68 10.51 13.02 4.78
CA GLN A 68 11.83 13.65 4.95
C GLN A 68 11.72 15.18 5.09
N GLU A 69 10.84 15.79 4.32
CA GLU A 69 10.59 17.25 4.35
C GLU A 69 10.01 17.75 5.66
N ASP A 70 9.37 16.86 6.47
CA ASP A 70 8.78 17.21 7.76
C ASP A 70 9.79 17.13 8.92
N LEU A 71 10.94 16.45 8.76
CA LEU A 71 11.94 16.26 9.82
C LEU A 71 12.44 17.56 10.47
N PRO A 72 12.83 18.61 9.71
CA PRO A 72 13.29 19.85 10.31
C PRO A 72 12.26 20.51 11.24
N GLN A 73 10.98 20.34 10.95
CA GLN A 73 9.91 20.86 11.79
C GLN A 73 9.83 20.10 13.12
N PHE A 74 9.96 18.76 13.09
CA PHE A 74 10.01 17.96 14.32
C PHE A 74 11.26 18.24 15.15
N GLU A 75 12.42 18.46 14.55
CA GLU A 75 13.64 18.89 15.27
C GLU A 75 13.41 20.19 16.03
N VAL A 76 12.77 21.18 15.41
CA VAL A 76 12.43 22.47 16.06
C VAL A 76 11.44 22.23 17.23
N ILE A 77 10.41 21.41 17.04
CA ILE A 77 9.44 21.08 18.08
C ILE A 77 10.13 20.38 19.27
N LEU A 78 11.00 19.42 19.03
CA LEU A 78 11.73 18.70 20.08
C LEU A 78 12.59 19.64 20.89
N LYS A 79 13.31 20.58 20.25
CA LYS A 79 14.08 21.60 20.95
C LYS A 79 13.20 22.53 21.79
N GLN A 80 12.04 22.93 21.28
CA GLN A 80 11.08 23.72 22.06
C GLN A 80 10.56 22.97 23.28
N ILE A 81 10.38 21.65 23.19
CA ILE A 81 9.96 20.82 24.32
C ILE A 81 11.01 20.85 25.44
N GLU A 82 12.30 20.83 25.08
CA GLU A 82 13.40 20.96 26.06
C GLU A 82 13.36 22.32 26.78
N ASP A 83 13.05 23.40 26.05
CA ASP A 83 13.07 24.77 26.55
C ASP A 83 11.84 25.11 27.43
N VAL A 84 10.63 24.79 26.97
CA VAL A 84 9.36 25.23 27.59
C VAL A 84 8.48 24.10 28.12
N GLY A 85 8.78 22.86 27.77
CA GLY A 85 8.03 21.66 28.16
C GLY A 85 6.87 21.34 27.21
N LEU A 86 6.55 20.04 27.12
CA LEU A 86 5.58 19.45 26.19
C LEU A 86 4.18 20.10 26.22
N LEU A 87 3.70 20.46 27.41
CA LEU A 87 2.33 21.02 27.59
C LEU A 87 2.25 22.53 27.32
N ARG A 88 3.37 23.20 27.04
CA ARG A 88 3.42 24.65 26.74
C ARG A 88 3.70 24.97 25.29
N LEU A 89 3.71 23.95 24.43
CA LEU A 89 3.85 24.13 22.99
C LEU A 89 2.67 24.90 22.38
N GLN A 90 2.90 25.46 21.22
CA GLN A 90 1.83 26.05 20.40
C GLN A 90 0.85 24.97 19.93
N GLU A 91 -0.39 25.37 19.71
CA GLU A 91 -1.48 24.47 19.33
C GLU A 91 -1.19 23.70 18.02
N SER A 92 -0.53 24.34 17.05
CA SER A 92 -0.08 23.72 15.79
C SER A 92 0.88 22.55 16.02
N ASP A 93 1.82 22.74 16.94
CA ASP A 93 2.86 21.75 17.23
C ASP A 93 2.31 20.57 18.04
N ILE A 94 1.40 20.87 18.98
CA ILE A 94 0.62 19.86 19.69
C ILE A 94 -0.18 18.99 18.70
N GLN A 95 -0.82 19.61 17.70
CA GLN A 95 -1.60 18.90 16.70
C GLN A 95 -0.71 17.98 15.85
N LEU A 96 0.48 18.42 15.44
CA LEU A 96 1.44 17.61 14.71
C LEU A 96 1.87 16.39 15.53
N LEU A 97 2.24 16.59 16.81
CA LEU A 97 2.61 15.48 17.70
C LEU A 97 1.45 14.50 17.90
N LEU A 98 0.23 15.00 18.13
CA LEU A 98 -0.96 14.15 18.30
C LEU A 98 -1.31 13.35 17.03
N THR A 99 -0.90 13.82 15.85
CA THR A 99 -1.16 13.10 14.58
C THR A 99 -0.33 11.83 14.47
N LEU A 100 0.88 11.79 15.02
CA LEU A 100 1.80 10.67 14.90
C LEU A 100 1.24 9.34 15.47
N PRO A 101 0.70 9.28 16.70
CA PRO A 101 0.13 8.06 17.24
C PRO A 101 -1.05 7.50 16.41
N PHE A 102 -1.83 8.35 15.75
CA PHE A 102 -2.92 7.89 14.89
C PHE A 102 -2.43 7.19 13.61
N LYS A 103 -1.23 7.51 13.17
CA LYS A 103 -0.56 6.88 12.02
C LYS A 103 0.24 5.64 12.40
N LEU A 104 0.46 5.42 13.70
CA LEU A 104 1.26 4.31 14.19
C LEU A 104 0.52 2.98 14.03
N VAL A 105 1.16 2.02 13.38
CA VAL A 105 0.70 0.64 13.26
C VAL A 105 1.68 -0.23 14.05
N ALA A 106 1.29 -0.69 15.24
CA ALA A 106 2.16 -1.42 16.17
C ALA A 106 2.88 -2.61 15.53
N ALA A 107 2.15 -3.40 14.74
CA ALA A 107 2.69 -4.58 14.05
C ALA A 107 3.69 -4.24 12.94
N LYS A 108 3.59 -3.05 12.32
CA LYS A 108 4.47 -2.60 11.24
C LYS A 108 5.69 -1.85 11.79
N HIS A 109 5.46 -0.90 12.71
CA HIS A 109 6.48 0.06 13.11
C HIS A 109 7.31 -0.41 14.30
N ARG A 110 6.81 -1.34 15.13
CA ARG A 110 7.51 -2.04 16.23
C ARG A 110 8.32 -1.13 17.16
N LEU A 111 7.80 0.06 17.48
CA LEU A 111 8.48 1.03 18.32
C LEU A 111 8.37 0.73 19.83
N GLY A 112 7.65 -0.33 20.23
CA GLY A 112 7.47 -0.70 21.64
C GLY A 112 6.67 0.29 22.48
N LEU A 113 5.94 1.23 21.87
CA LEU A 113 5.22 2.32 22.53
C LEU A 113 3.77 1.98 22.91
N ILE A 114 3.30 0.81 22.54
CA ILE A 114 1.93 0.34 22.79
C ILE A 114 2.00 -0.87 23.71
N ASP A 115 1.51 -0.70 24.93
CA ASP A 115 1.38 -1.75 25.94
C ASP A 115 -0.10 -2.09 26.23
N GLU A 116 -0.35 -3.08 27.09
CA GLU A 116 -1.72 -3.51 27.46
C GLU A 116 -2.53 -2.38 28.11
N SER A 117 -1.89 -1.48 28.86
CA SER A 117 -2.56 -0.33 29.47
C SER A 117 -3.02 0.66 28.40
N PHE A 118 -2.17 0.92 27.40
CA PHE A 118 -2.52 1.75 26.25
C PHE A 118 -3.67 1.14 25.44
N GLU A 119 -3.65 -0.17 25.19
CA GLU A 119 -4.72 -0.88 24.50
C GLU A 119 -6.05 -0.79 25.24
N SER A 120 -6.07 -1.05 26.55
CA SER A 120 -7.27 -0.99 27.39
C SER A 120 -7.89 0.40 27.37
N ARG A 121 -7.09 1.45 27.56
CA ARG A 121 -7.53 2.85 27.51
C ARG A 121 -8.04 3.24 26.10
N THR A 122 -7.42 2.72 25.07
CA THR A 122 -7.85 2.93 23.69
C THR A 122 -9.26 2.34 23.46
N ILE A 123 -9.55 1.16 24.01
CA ILE A 123 -10.87 0.54 23.94
C ILE A 123 -11.91 1.39 24.68
N GLU A 124 -11.58 1.91 25.85
CA GLU A 124 -12.44 2.81 26.60
C GLU A 124 -12.75 4.10 25.82
N ALA A 125 -11.73 4.75 25.28
CA ALA A 125 -11.90 5.93 24.43
C ALA A 125 -12.78 5.65 23.20
N ARG A 126 -12.65 4.47 22.59
CA ARG A 126 -13.50 4.03 21.48
C ARG A 126 -14.96 3.90 21.88
N ARG A 127 -15.23 3.29 23.03
CA ARG A 127 -16.60 3.14 23.58
C ARG A 127 -17.20 4.50 23.90
N HIS A 128 -16.43 5.38 24.54
CA HIS A 128 -16.85 6.75 24.86
C HIS A 128 -17.17 7.56 23.59
N PHE A 129 -16.32 7.45 22.57
CA PHE A 129 -16.53 8.09 21.27
C PHE A 129 -17.85 7.62 20.63
N ALA A 130 -18.08 6.31 20.57
CA ALA A 130 -19.28 5.76 19.93
C ALA A 130 -20.56 6.13 20.68
N ALA A 131 -20.53 6.10 22.03
CA ALA A 131 -21.68 6.38 22.87
C ALA A 131 -22.11 7.87 22.84
N ASN A 132 -21.15 8.79 22.68
CA ASN A 132 -21.39 10.24 22.75
C ASN A 132 -21.29 10.94 21.38
N LEU A 133 -21.28 10.17 20.26
CA LEU A 133 -21.14 10.74 18.93
C LEU A 133 -22.34 11.62 18.57
N PRO A 134 -22.13 12.91 18.28
CA PRO A 134 -23.18 13.84 17.89
C PRO A 134 -23.96 13.35 16.65
N PRO A 135 -25.29 13.56 16.60
CA PRO A 135 -26.13 13.10 15.49
C PRO A 135 -25.64 13.58 14.11
N GLU A 136 -25.14 14.81 14.02
CA GLU A 136 -24.60 15.40 12.80
C GLU A 136 -23.32 14.71 12.29
N LEU A 137 -22.55 14.07 13.17
CA LEU A 137 -21.32 13.37 12.84
C LEU A 137 -21.53 11.86 12.59
N ARG A 138 -22.71 11.31 12.85
CA ARG A 138 -22.99 9.87 12.71
C ARG A 138 -22.76 9.32 11.31
N LYS A 139 -22.96 10.14 10.28
CA LYS A 139 -22.72 9.75 8.89
C LYS A 139 -21.23 9.77 8.48
N SER A 140 -20.37 10.31 9.34
CA SER A 140 -18.94 10.48 9.05
C SER A 140 -18.09 9.32 9.58
N VAL A 141 -18.70 8.36 10.27
CA VAL A 141 -18.00 7.16 10.77
C VAL A 141 -18.95 5.98 10.77
N GLU A 142 -18.45 4.82 10.35
CA GLU A 142 -19.19 3.56 10.39
C GLU A 142 -18.51 2.64 11.40
N PHE A 143 -19.28 2.23 12.42
CA PHE A 143 -18.80 1.31 13.46
C PHE A 143 -18.98 -0.13 13.01
N PHE A 144 -18.13 -1.01 13.50
CA PHE A 144 -18.29 -2.43 13.27
C PHE A 144 -19.60 -2.95 13.89
N ASP A 145 -20.41 -3.59 13.05
CA ASP A 145 -21.61 -4.31 13.43
C ASP A 145 -21.55 -5.68 12.71
N PRO A 146 -21.50 -6.80 13.45
CA PRO A 146 -21.38 -8.13 12.84
C PRO A 146 -22.59 -8.52 11.99
N ALA A 147 -23.74 -7.86 12.18
CA ALA A 147 -24.98 -8.10 11.43
C ALA A 147 -25.10 -7.24 10.17
N ARG A 148 -24.15 -6.32 9.92
CA ARG A 148 -24.24 -5.36 8.81
C ARG A 148 -22.94 -5.29 8.03
N TYR A 149 -23.08 -5.20 6.70
CA TYR A 149 -21.97 -4.90 5.81
C TYR A 149 -21.50 -3.45 6.01
N ASN A 150 -20.19 -3.28 6.25
CA ASN A 150 -19.60 -1.96 6.39
C ASN A 150 -19.21 -1.42 5.01
N THR A 151 -19.98 -0.48 4.48
CA THR A 151 -19.78 0.11 3.15
C THR A 151 -18.52 0.97 3.03
N ALA A 152 -17.96 1.41 4.16
CA ALA A 152 -16.72 2.19 4.21
C ALA A 152 -15.45 1.31 4.26
N ALA A 153 -15.60 -0.01 4.35
CA ALA A 153 -14.50 -0.97 4.38
C ALA A 153 -14.45 -1.80 3.09
N SER A 154 -13.28 -2.37 2.80
CA SER A 154 -13.16 -3.31 1.69
C SER A 154 -13.94 -4.60 1.94
N LEU A 155 -14.25 -5.36 0.89
CA LEU A 155 -14.84 -6.69 1.02
C LEU A 155 -13.98 -7.61 1.90
N GLN A 156 -12.67 -7.57 1.71
CA GLN A 156 -11.73 -8.34 2.54
C GLN A 156 -11.81 -7.95 4.02
N ASP A 157 -11.87 -6.65 4.34
CA ASP A 157 -11.97 -6.18 5.72
C ASP A 157 -13.33 -6.59 6.34
N ASN A 158 -14.39 -6.64 5.56
CA ASN A 158 -15.71 -7.16 6.00
C ASN A 158 -15.67 -8.65 6.28
N ILE A 159 -15.03 -9.45 5.44
CA ILE A 159 -14.90 -10.91 5.64
C ILE A 159 -14.02 -11.22 6.87
N LEU A 160 -12.89 -10.53 7.01
CA LEU A 160 -11.92 -10.81 8.07
C LEU A 160 -12.24 -10.12 9.39
N PHE A 161 -13.10 -9.11 9.39
CA PHE A 161 -13.38 -8.24 10.54
C PHE A 161 -12.11 -7.65 11.19
N GLY A 162 -11.06 -7.47 10.38
CA GLY A 162 -9.79 -6.97 10.85
C GLY A 162 -8.74 -6.95 9.75
N LYS A 163 -7.54 -6.51 10.13
CA LYS A 163 -6.39 -6.46 9.21
C LYS A 163 -5.49 -7.66 9.38
N ILE A 164 -4.95 -8.15 8.27
CA ILE A 164 -3.95 -9.21 8.27
C ILE A 164 -2.72 -8.74 9.05
N VAL A 165 -2.23 -9.56 9.96
CA VAL A 165 -1.05 -9.26 10.77
C VAL A 165 0.17 -9.13 9.86
N THR A 166 0.75 -7.93 9.81
CA THR A 166 1.99 -7.67 9.10
C THR A 166 3.18 -8.25 9.89
N GLY A 167 4.11 -8.90 9.21
CA GLY A 167 5.33 -9.45 9.84
C GLY A 167 5.30 -10.96 10.10
N ARG A 168 4.22 -11.68 9.79
CA ARG A 168 4.24 -13.12 9.63
C ARG A 168 4.45 -13.45 8.15
N ALA A 169 5.55 -14.14 7.85
CA ALA A 169 5.78 -14.65 6.50
C ALA A 169 4.57 -15.45 6.04
N GLU A 170 4.16 -15.27 4.79
CA GLU A 170 3.04 -15.97 4.15
C GLU A 170 1.62 -15.69 4.70
N ALA A 171 1.44 -14.89 5.77
CA ALA A 171 0.10 -14.62 6.32
C ALA A 171 -0.86 -14.08 5.26
N VAL A 172 -0.42 -13.12 4.46
CA VAL A 172 -1.21 -12.54 3.36
C VAL A 172 -1.58 -13.63 2.34
N THR A 173 -0.61 -14.44 1.91
CA THR A 173 -0.80 -15.50 0.91
C THR A 173 -1.77 -16.57 1.41
N ARG A 174 -1.62 -17.01 2.66
CA ARG A 174 -2.49 -18.04 3.27
C ARG A 174 -3.92 -17.54 3.43
N ILE A 175 -4.11 -16.33 3.93
CA ILE A 175 -5.44 -15.74 4.13
C ILE A 175 -6.10 -15.47 2.79
N THR A 176 -5.38 -14.92 1.81
CA THR A 176 -5.94 -14.69 0.46
C THR A 176 -6.38 -16.00 -0.19
N ARG A 177 -5.62 -17.09 0.00
CA ARG A 177 -6.00 -18.41 -0.48
C ARG A 177 -7.28 -18.89 0.19
N LEU A 178 -7.35 -18.84 1.53
CA LEU A 178 -8.53 -19.26 2.29
C LEU A 178 -9.78 -18.48 1.89
N VAL A 179 -9.68 -17.15 1.76
CA VAL A 179 -10.80 -16.31 1.31
C VAL A 179 -11.25 -16.71 -0.09
N ARG A 180 -10.31 -17.01 -1.00
CA ARG A 180 -10.65 -17.45 -2.36
C ARG A 180 -11.36 -18.79 -2.37
N GLU A 181 -10.85 -19.78 -1.65
CA GLU A 181 -11.46 -21.10 -1.50
C GLU A 181 -12.88 -20.97 -0.94
N LEU A 182 -13.07 -20.19 0.11
CA LEU A 182 -14.37 -19.94 0.71
C LEU A 182 -15.37 -19.29 -0.28
N LEU A 183 -14.91 -18.31 -1.08
CA LEU A 183 -15.75 -17.65 -2.08
C LEU A 183 -16.12 -18.61 -3.23
N GLU A 184 -15.22 -19.54 -3.59
CA GLU A 184 -15.50 -20.61 -4.56
C GLU A 184 -16.51 -21.60 -4.03
N ASP A 185 -16.32 -22.10 -2.80
CA ASP A 185 -17.22 -23.06 -2.14
C ASP A 185 -18.64 -22.51 -1.95
N LEU A 186 -18.74 -21.20 -1.67
CA LEU A 186 -20.04 -20.51 -1.54
C LEU A 186 -20.65 -20.06 -2.88
N GLY A 187 -19.96 -20.27 -4.01
CA GLY A 187 -20.39 -19.81 -5.33
C GLY A 187 -20.42 -18.29 -5.49
N LEU A 188 -19.74 -17.53 -4.63
CA LEU A 188 -19.77 -16.06 -4.60
C LEU A 188 -18.73 -15.41 -5.51
N ARG A 189 -17.77 -16.18 -6.03
CA ARG A 189 -16.68 -15.65 -6.87
C ARG A 189 -17.17 -14.85 -8.09
N PRO A 190 -18.16 -15.30 -8.89
CA PRO A 190 -18.67 -14.52 -10.01
C PRO A 190 -19.20 -13.15 -9.60
N LEU A 191 -19.96 -13.09 -8.50
CA LEU A 191 -20.50 -11.84 -7.94
C LEU A 191 -19.37 -10.87 -7.51
N VAL A 192 -18.33 -11.38 -6.85
CA VAL A 192 -17.18 -10.58 -6.44
C VAL A 192 -16.43 -10.00 -7.65
N VAL A 193 -16.29 -10.78 -8.72
CA VAL A 193 -15.69 -10.31 -9.98
C VAL A 193 -16.53 -9.23 -10.62
N GLU A 194 -17.86 -9.42 -10.70
CA GLU A 194 -18.79 -8.44 -11.26
C GLU A 194 -18.73 -7.10 -10.51
N ILE A 195 -18.82 -7.13 -9.17
CA ILE A 195 -18.66 -5.93 -8.33
C ILE A 195 -17.28 -5.28 -8.55
N GLY A 196 -16.23 -6.10 -8.70
CA GLY A 196 -14.88 -5.60 -8.98
C GLY A 196 -14.75 -4.91 -10.33
N LEU A 197 -15.48 -5.37 -11.35
CA LEU A 197 -15.50 -4.73 -12.67
C LEU A 197 -16.22 -3.39 -12.69
N ASP A 198 -17.17 -3.17 -11.77
CA ASP A 198 -17.87 -1.88 -11.61
C ASP A 198 -17.09 -0.87 -10.77
N TYR A 199 -15.93 -1.27 -10.22
CA TYR A 199 -15.10 -0.36 -9.41
C TYR A 199 -14.60 0.84 -10.24
N GLN A 200 -14.87 2.04 -9.77
CA GLN A 200 -14.48 3.30 -10.42
C GLN A 200 -12.98 3.58 -10.24
N VAL A 201 -12.20 3.19 -11.24
CA VAL A 201 -10.72 3.28 -11.21
C VAL A 201 -10.17 4.69 -11.40
N GLY A 202 -11.03 5.68 -11.66
CA GLY A 202 -10.64 7.07 -11.94
C GLY A 202 -10.09 7.28 -13.35
N VAL A 203 -9.86 8.54 -13.70
CA VAL A 203 -9.33 8.91 -15.02
C VAL A 203 -7.96 8.27 -15.23
N GLY A 204 -7.78 7.56 -16.35
CA GLY A 204 -6.53 6.86 -16.65
C GLY A 204 -6.15 5.75 -15.65
N GLY A 205 -7.08 5.28 -14.82
CA GLY A 205 -6.80 4.27 -13.81
C GLY A 205 -6.03 4.81 -12.59
N ALA A 206 -6.17 6.10 -12.28
CA ALA A 206 -5.39 6.77 -11.23
C ALA A 206 -5.54 6.14 -9.82
N ARG A 207 -6.63 5.41 -9.57
CA ARG A 207 -6.86 4.71 -8.30
C ARG A 207 -6.27 3.29 -8.26
N LEU A 208 -5.76 2.79 -9.38
CA LEU A 208 -5.09 1.49 -9.45
C LEU A 208 -3.59 1.65 -9.19
N ALA A 209 -2.98 0.65 -8.57
CA ALA A 209 -1.53 0.51 -8.55
C ALA A 209 -0.98 0.38 -9.98
N LEU A 210 0.27 0.78 -10.20
CA LEU A 210 0.90 0.75 -11.53
C LEU A 210 0.85 -0.66 -12.16
N ALA A 211 1.11 -1.70 -11.36
CA ALA A 211 1.04 -3.09 -11.80
C ALA A 211 -0.37 -3.47 -12.31
N ASP A 212 -1.42 -3.05 -11.60
CA ASP A 212 -2.80 -3.36 -12.00
C ASP A 212 -3.24 -2.55 -13.21
N ARG A 213 -2.76 -1.30 -13.36
CA ARG A 213 -2.95 -0.53 -14.60
C ARG A 213 -2.32 -1.22 -15.80
N GLN A 214 -1.08 -1.74 -15.65
CA GLN A 214 -0.42 -2.48 -16.72
C GLN A 214 -1.17 -3.76 -17.07
N LYS A 215 -1.59 -4.57 -16.10
CA LYS A 215 -2.43 -5.76 -16.33
C LYS A 215 -3.72 -5.40 -17.06
N THR A 216 -4.42 -4.37 -16.62
CA THR A 216 -5.67 -3.92 -17.25
C THR A 216 -5.45 -3.46 -18.70
N ALA A 217 -4.35 -2.75 -18.97
CA ALA A 217 -4.00 -2.33 -20.34
C ALA A 217 -3.72 -3.54 -21.24
N MET A 218 -2.99 -4.54 -20.75
CA MET A 218 -2.75 -5.80 -21.47
C MET A 218 -4.05 -6.55 -21.77
N VAL A 219 -4.94 -6.70 -20.77
CA VAL A 219 -6.25 -7.35 -20.96
C VAL A 219 -7.07 -6.60 -22.02
N ARG A 220 -7.14 -5.27 -21.97
CA ARG A 220 -7.85 -4.47 -22.97
C ARG A 220 -7.30 -4.66 -24.38
N ALA A 221 -6.00 -4.80 -24.54
CA ALA A 221 -5.37 -5.07 -25.84
C ALA A 221 -5.70 -6.49 -26.35
N LEU A 222 -5.67 -7.48 -25.44
CA LEU A 222 -5.97 -8.88 -25.77
C LEU A 222 -7.43 -9.13 -26.15
N LEU A 223 -8.37 -8.44 -25.49
CA LEU A 223 -9.81 -8.54 -25.78
C LEU A 223 -10.17 -8.11 -27.22
N LYS A 224 -9.35 -7.28 -27.85
CA LYS A 224 -9.51 -6.89 -29.27
C LYS A 224 -9.12 -8.02 -30.24
N ARG A 225 -8.53 -9.11 -29.75
CA ARG A 225 -8.04 -10.26 -30.53
C ARG A 225 -7.19 -9.87 -31.74
N PRO A 226 -6.16 -9.00 -31.60
CA PRO A 226 -5.37 -8.53 -32.72
C PRO A 226 -4.55 -9.69 -33.33
N LEU A 227 -4.32 -9.66 -34.65
CA LEU A 227 -3.43 -10.60 -35.32
C LEU A 227 -1.96 -10.34 -35.01
N PHE A 228 -1.63 -9.09 -34.63
CA PHE A 228 -0.30 -8.66 -34.24
C PHE A 228 -0.38 -7.71 -33.05
N ILE A 229 0.47 -7.94 -32.03
CA ILE A 229 0.48 -7.14 -30.80
C ILE A 229 1.92 -6.82 -30.40
N VAL A 230 2.14 -5.57 -29.98
CA VAL A 230 3.44 -5.11 -29.45
C VAL A 230 3.27 -4.76 -27.96
N PHE A 231 4.13 -5.32 -27.13
CA PHE A 231 4.24 -4.98 -25.73
C PHE A 231 5.55 -4.22 -25.47
N ASP A 232 5.41 -2.94 -25.17
CA ASP A 232 6.52 -2.08 -24.78
C ASP A 232 6.44 -1.80 -23.29
N HIS A 233 7.43 -2.24 -22.52
CA HIS A 233 7.52 -2.10 -21.06
C HIS A 233 6.23 -2.51 -20.30
N ALA A 234 5.39 -3.35 -20.89
CA ALA A 234 4.04 -3.61 -20.42
C ALA A 234 3.95 -4.35 -19.07
N ALA A 235 5.03 -5.01 -18.64
CA ALA A 235 5.10 -5.75 -17.39
C ALA A 235 6.16 -5.18 -16.40
N ALA A 236 6.67 -3.98 -16.64
CA ALA A 236 7.78 -3.40 -15.88
C ALA A 236 7.48 -3.22 -14.36
N ALA A 237 6.22 -3.00 -14.01
CA ALA A 237 5.80 -2.85 -12.61
C ALA A 237 5.41 -4.16 -11.92
N LEU A 238 5.53 -5.30 -12.60
CA LEU A 238 5.25 -6.61 -12.04
C LEU A 238 6.52 -7.23 -11.44
N ASP A 239 6.34 -8.01 -10.37
CA ASP A 239 7.42 -8.86 -9.85
C ASP A 239 7.81 -9.96 -10.85
N SER A 240 8.99 -10.54 -10.66
CA SER A 240 9.58 -11.53 -11.58
C SER A 240 8.69 -12.74 -11.85
N SER A 241 8.03 -13.27 -10.82
CA SER A 241 7.13 -14.43 -10.95
C SER A 241 5.87 -14.05 -11.74
N SER A 242 5.32 -12.88 -11.47
CA SER A 242 4.14 -12.36 -12.18
C SER A 242 4.45 -12.05 -13.65
N GLN A 243 5.64 -11.50 -13.96
CA GLN A 243 6.08 -11.26 -15.34
C GLN A 243 6.11 -12.56 -16.16
N ALA A 244 6.72 -13.61 -15.63
CA ALA A 244 6.80 -14.90 -16.32
C ALA A 244 5.40 -15.51 -16.57
N LYS A 245 4.53 -15.49 -15.57
CA LYS A 245 3.16 -16.03 -15.68
C LYS A 245 2.32 -15.27 -16.68
N VAL A 246 2.40 -13.93 -16.69
CA VAL A 246 1.67 -13.07 -17.62
C VAL A 246 2.16 -13.31 -19.04
N LEU A 247 3.47 -13.40 -19.25
CA LEU A 247 4.05 -13.70 -20.56
C LEU A 247 3.57 -15.06 -21.07
N GLU A 248 3.68 -16.11 -20.26
CA GLU A 248 3.23 -17.46 -20.62
C GLU A 248 1.73 -17.50 -20.97
N GLY A 249 0.91 -16.83 -20.13
CA GLY A 249 -0.54 -16.74 -20.37
C GLY A 249 -0.87 -16.04 -21.68
N ILE A 250 -0.18 -14.93 -22.01
CA ILE A 250 -0.38 -14.19 -23.25
C ILE A 250 0.05 -15.01 -24.46
N LEU A 251 1.22 -15.64 -24.42
CA LEU A 251 1.70 -16.48 -25.52
C LEU A 251 0.78 -17.69 -25.76
N ALA A 252 0.25 -18.28 -24.67
CA ALA A 252 -0.71 -19.39 -24.79
C ALA A 252 -2.04 -18.97 -25.40
N GLU A 253 -2.60 -17.83 -24.96
CA GLU A 253 -3.88 -17.29 -25.45
C GLU A 253 -3.77 -16.79 -26.90
N ARG A 254 -2.61 -16.32 -27.32
CA ARG A 254 -2.36 -15.72 -28.63
C ARG A 254 -1.60 -16.63 -29.59
N LYS A 255 -1.75 -17.95 -29.46
CA LYS A 255 -1.19 -18.90 -30.43
C LYS A 255 -1.65 -18.56 -31.85
N GLY A 256 -0.68 -18.42 -32.78
CA GLY A 256 -0.93 -18.05 -34.18
C GLY A 256 -1.01 -16.55 -34.46
N ALA A 257 -0.90 -15.69 -33.44
CA ALA A 257 -0.74 -14.23 -33.62
C ALA A 257 0.74 -13.82 -33.56
N GLY A 258 1.08 -12.71 -34.21
CA GLY A 258 2.40 -12.08 -34.06
C GLY A 258 2.49 -11.37 -32.72
N VAL A 259 3.47 -11.73 -31.89
CA VAL A 259 3.74 -11.08 -30.60
C VAL A 259 5.15 -10.52 -30.60
N VAL A 260 5.29 -9.22 -30.42
CA VAL A 260 6.57 -8.55 -30.19
C VAL A 260 6.58 -8.02 -28.76
N TRP A 261 7.67 -8.24 -28.04
CA TRP A 261 7.79 -7.81 -26.64
C TRP A 261 9.16 -7.20 -26.38
N ALA A 262 9.20 -5.94 -25.96
CA ALA A 262 10.38 -5.30 -25.43
C ALA A 262 10.62 -5.81 -23.98
N LEU A 263 11.52 -6.77 -23.84
CA LEU A 263 11.82 -7.42 -22.56
C LEU A 263 12.87 -6.61 -21.79
N GLN A 264 12.61 -6.41 -20.49
CA GLN A 264 13.60 -5.89 -19.54
C GLN A 264 14.44 -7.01 -18.93
N ARG A 265 13.94 -8.25 -19.03
CA ARG A 265 14.56 -9.45 -18.48
C ARG A 265 14.91 -10.39 -19.63
N PRO A 266 16.21 -10.41 -20.03
CA PRO A 266 16.65 -11.18 -21.22
C PRO A 266 16.45 -12.67 -21.08
N GLU A 267 16.38 -13.23 -19.85
CA GLU A 267 16.12 -14.65 -19.61
C GLU A 267 14.71 -15.10 -20.04
N LEU A 268 13.76 -14.17 -20.16
CA LEU A 268 12.42 -14.49 -20.67
C LEU A 268 12.38 -14.65 -22.19
N ALA A 269 13.43 -14.28 -22.90
CA ALA A 269 13.51 -14.37 -24.37
C ALA A 269 13.46 -15.78 -24.88
N ASP A 270 13.79 -16.80 -24.08
CA ASP A 270 13.68 -18.21 -24.43
C ASP A 270 12.26 -18.67 -24.78
N ARG A 271 11.26 -17.87 -24.44
CA ARG A 271 9.84 -18.11 -24.76
C ARG A 271 9.47 -17.68 -26.19
N PHE A 272 10.38 -17.02 -26.91
CA PHE A 272 10.15 -16.47 -28.25
C PHE A 272 10.91 -17.24 -29.31
N GLY A 273 10.35 -17.25 -30.53
CA GLY A 273 11.00 -17.91 -31.69
C GLY A 273 12.19 -17.13 -32.25
N SER A 274 12.28 -15.82 -31.96
CA SER A 274 13.37 -14.95 -32.41
C SER A 274 13.59 -13.82 -31.45
N VAL A 275 14.84 -13.40 -31.32
CA VAL A 275 15.30 -12.26 -30.49
C VAL A 275 15.99 -11.24 -31.38
N LEU A 276 15.70 -9.97 -31.14
CA LEU A 276 16.40 -8.83 -31.68
C LEU A 276 17.11 -8.11 -30.52
N VAL A 277 18.41 -7.98 -30.60
CA VAL A 277 19.20 -7.21 -29.63
C VAL A 277 19.51 -5.84 -30.28
N ILE A 278 19.04 -4.80 -29.61
CA ILE A 278 19.25 -3.41 -30.05
C ILE A 278 20.24 -2.76 -29.10
N ASP A 279 21.31 -2.22 -29.61
CA ASP A 279 22.32 -1.50 -28.86
C ASP A 279 22.58 -0.13 -29.51
N HIS A 280 22.54 0.94 -28.72
CA HIS A 280 22.71 2.33 -29.17
C HIS A 280 21.87 2.67 -30.41
N GLY A 281 20.61 2.19 -30.46
CA GLY A 281 19.68 2.42 -31.56
C GLY A 281 19.97 1.64 -32.84
N ARG A 282 20.87 0.65 -32.80
CA ARG A 282 21.22 -0.22 -33.93
C ARG A 282 20.97 -1.68 -33.60
N LEU A 283 20.58 -2.46 -34.60
CA LEU A 283 20.46 -3.90 -34.49
C LEU A 283 21.88 -4.51 -34.30
N ALA A 284 22.15 -5.03 -33.12
CA ALA A 284 23.42 -5.67 -32.78
C ALA A 284 23.42 -7.16 -33.09
N GLU A 285 22.32 -7.87 -32.78
CA GLU A 285 22.16 -9.29 -33.07
C GLU A 285 20.70 -9.63 -33.35
N GLN A 286 20.51 -10.67 -34.16
CA GLN A 286 19.19 -11.25 -34.47
C GLN A 286 19.33 -12.77 -34.63
N GLY A 287 18.42 -13.52 -34.02
CA GLY A 287 18.38 -14.98 -34.21
C GLY A 287 17.50 -15.69 -33.16
N ARG A 288 17.54 -17.01 -33.19
CA ARG A 288 16.89 -17.82 -32.16
C ARG A 288 17.67 -17.71 -30.85
N PRO A 289 17.00 -17.71 -29.68
CA PRO A 289 17.67 -17.61 -28.38
C PRO A 289 18.82 -18.59 -28.21
N GLU A 290 18.61 -19.86 -28.58
CA GLU A 290 19.62 -20.92 -28.43
C GLU A 290 20.88 -20.65 -29.26
N THR A 291 20.70 -20.15 -30.48
CA THR A 291 21.82 -19.81 -31.39
C THR A 291 22.59 -18.60 -30.85
N LEU A 292 21.89 -17.59 -30.36
CA LEU A 292 22.53 -16.39 -29.80
C LEU A 292 23.29 -16.68 -28.51
N LYS A 293 22.80 -17.60 -27.68
CA LYS A 293 23.51 -18.05 -26.48
C LYS A 293 24.85 -18.73 -26.81
N SER A 294 24.92 -19.50 -27.89
CA SER A 294 26.15 -20.17 -28.31
C SER A 294 27.20 -19.26 -28.98
N ASN A 295 26.76 -18.08 -29.50
CA ASN A 295 27.64 -17.17 -30.22
C ASN A 295 28.49 -16.26 -29.33
N GLY A 296 28.19 -16.11 -28.05
CA GLY A 296 28.96 -15.29 -27.11
C GLY A 296 28.87 -13.76 -27.37
N GLY A 297 27.84 -13.31 -28.07
CA GLY A 297 27.70 -11.95 -28.56
C GLY A 297 27.00 -10.97 -27.57
N ALA A 298 26.29 -9.97 -28.12
CA ALA A 298 25.58 -8.95 -27.35
C ALA A 298 24.48 -9.54 -26.48
N TYR A 299 23.78 -10.57 -26.95
CA TYR A 299 22.76 -11.26 -26.18
C TYR A 299 23.32 -11.90 -24.90
N ASN A 300 24.48 -12.55 -24.99
CA ASN A 300 25.14 -13.15 -23.82
C ASN A 300 25.61 -12.10 -22.80
N LYS A 301 26.02 -10.93 -23.26
CA LYS A 301 26.38 -9.82 -22.35
C LYS A 301 25.16 -9.36 -21.54
N LEU A 302 23.96 -9.28 -22.17
CA LEU A 302 22.71 -8.95 -21.47
C LEU A 302 22.31 -10.02 -20.45
N LEU A 303 22.48 -11.31 -20.78
CA LEU A 303 22.20 -12.42 -19.84
C LEU A 303 23.16 -12.45 -18.64
N ALA A 304 24.38 -11.98 -18.82
CA ALA A 304 25.37 -11.96 -17.73
C ALA A 304 25.17 -10.80 -16.73
N VAL A 305 24.40 -9.77 -17.10
CA VAL A 305 24.13 -8.59 -16.27
C VAL A 305 22.75 -8.66 -15.61
N ALA A 306 21.87 -9.54 -16.06
CA ALA A 306 20.51 -9.76 -15.55
C ALA A 306 20.50 -10.70 -14.35
#